data_cf959ecdcffff4849707956f6c04b56a
#
_entry.id   cf959ecdcffff4849707956f6c04b56a
#
_cell.length_a   1.000
_cell.length_b   1.000
_cell.length_c   1.000
_cell.angle_alpha   90.00
_cell.angle_beta   90.00
_cell.angle_gamma   90.00
#
_symmetry.space_group_name_H-M   'P 1'
#
loop_
_entity.id
_entity.type
_entity.pdbx_description
1 polymer ?
#
loop_
_entity_poly.entity_id
_entity_poly.type
_entity_poly.pdbx_seq_one_letter_code
_entity_poly.pdbx_strand_id
1 'polypeptide(L)'
;VDQAKALDPRLLAMVIPSRWFTGGKGLDSFRESMLADNRIRRLLDFPISADVFPQNGPKGGVCVFLWDRDNRGECSVTTNFQGESSTSTRPLLEAGADVFVRFNEGLSVLQRVAQVDGETPDSLAIPEDRRFEALVSVRRPFGFDSSFRGRKQPRSGDLLLLQKGGTAFVARNEVRAGLTLVDSWKIFVGFAAPGTGDRDTY
;
A
#
# COMPACT_ATOMS: atom_id res chain seq x y z
N VAL A 1 -1.14 4.95 -21.53
CA VAL A 1 -2.16 3.89 -21.56
C VAL A 1 -3.41 4.42 -22.23
N ASP A 2 -4.01 5.51 -21.72
CA ASP A 2 -5.29 6.03 -22.23
C ASP A 2 -5.23 6.42 -23.71
N GLN A 3 -4.17 7.08 -24.15
CA GLN A 3 -3.95 7.38 -25.57
C GLN A 3 -3.86 6.11 -26.43
N ALA A 4 -3.24 5.04 -25.92
CA ALA A 4 -3.15 3.78 -26.63
C ALA A 4 -4.53 3.07 -26.72
N LYS A 5 -5.33 3.13 -25.64
CA LYS A 5 -6.72 2.65 -25.66
C LYS A 5 -7.61 3.47 -26.59
N ALA A 6 -7.37 4.78 -26.71
CA ALA A 6 -8.11 5.68 -27.59
C ALA A 6 -7.90 5.37 -29.11
N LEU A 7 -6.84 4.67 -29.45
CA LEU A 7 -6.63 4.15 -30.82
C LEU A 7 -7.52 2.96 -31.16
N ASP A 8 -8.31 2.50 -30.19
CA ASP A 8 -9.24 1.37 -30.27
C ASP A 8 -8.62 0.07 -30.84
N PRO A 9 -7.42 -0.34 -30.38
CA PRO A 9 -6.83 -1.58 -30.85
C PRO A 9 -7.66 -2.76 -30.36
N ARG A 10 -7.65 -3.87 -31.10
CA ARG A 10 -8.28 -5.10 -30.62
C ARG A 10 -7.55 -5.63 -29.37
N LEU A 11 -6.24 -5.65 -29.40
CA LEU A 11 -5.38 -6.09 -28.30
C LEU A 11 -4.36 -5.00 -28.00
N LEU A 12 -4.13 -4.76 -26.70
CA LEU A 12 -3.11 -3.85 -26.23
C LEU A 12 -2.29 -4.53 -25.12
N ALA A 13 -1.00 -4.71 -25.35
CA ALA A 13 -0.07 -5.17 -24.32
C ALA A 13 0.92 -4.05 -24.00
N MET A 14 1.12 -3.78 -22.71
CA MET A 14 2.06 -2.77 -22.26
C MET A 14 2.80 -3.22 -21.01
N VAL A 15 4.05 -2.76 -20.90
CA VAL A 15 4.85 -2.83 -19.66
C VAL A 15 4.83 -1.45 -19.02
N ILE A 16 4.38 -1.37 -17.78
CA ILE A 16 4.28 -0.10 -17.04
C ILE A 16 4.75 -0.27 -15.59
N PRO A 17 5.20 0.80 -14.92
CA PRO A 17 5.48 0.74 -13.49
C PRO A 17 4.24 0.36 -12.68
N SER A 18 4.40 -0.52 -11.68
CA SER A 18 3.28 -1.01 -10.83
C SER A 18 2.80 0.00 -9.78
N ARG A 19 3.37 1.20 -9.73
CA ARG A 19 3.03 2.22 -8.71
C ARG A 19 1.55 2.59 -8.65
N TRP A 20 0.83 2.44 -9.74
CA TRP A 20 -0.60 2.72 -9.79
C TRP A 20 -1.45 1.76 -8.96
N PHE A 21 -0.96 0.60 -8.58
CA PHE A 21 -1.69 -0.40 -7.77
C PHE A 21 -2.21 0.16 -6.45
N THR A 22 -1.38 0.92 -5.77
CA THR A 22 -1.71 1.52 -4.47
C THR A 22 -1.88 3.03 -4.54
N GLY A 23 -1.88 3.59 -5.75
CA GLY A 23 -1.89 5.02 -5.96
C GLY A 23 -0.49 5.62 -5.91
N GLY A 24 -0.45 6.89 -5.78
CA GLY A 24 0.73 7.72 -5.78
C GLY A 24 0.33 9.09 -6.25
N LYS A 25 1.09 10.11 -5.95
CA LYS A 25 0.73 11.49 -6.20
C LYS A 25 0.30 11.68 -7.68
N GLY A 26 -0.99 11.94 -7.91
CA GLY A 26 -1.56 12.15 -9.24
C GLY A 26 -1.91 10.88 -10.03
N LEU A 27 -1.94 9.70 -9.40
CA LEU A 27 -2.28 8.43 -10.07
C LEU A 27 -3.66 7.88 -9.68
N ASP A 28 -4.44 8.58 -8.86
CA ASP A 28 -5.69 8.05 -8.32
C ASP A 28 -6.72 7.79 -9.42
N SER A 29 -6.99 8.75 -10.30
CA SER A 29 -7.93 8.59 -11.41
C SER A 29 -7.45 7.54 -12.43
N PHE A 30 -6.14 7.44 -12.67
CA PHE A 30 -5.56 6.39 -13.50
C PHE A 30 -5.77 5.00 -12.89
N ARG A 31 -5.52 4.86 -11.57
CA ARG A 31 -5.77 3.62 -10.83
C ARG A 31 -7.23 3.19 -10.93
N GLU A 32 -8.16 4.10 -10.62
CA GLU A 32 -9.60 3.85 -10.69
C GLU A 32 -10.00 3.36 -12.09
N SER A 33 -9.53 4.05 -13.14
CA SER A 33 -9.80 3.67 -14.52
C SER A 33 -9.26 2.29 -14.87
N MET A 34 -8.05 1.96 -14.41
CA MET A 34 -7.43 0.65 -14.68
C MET A 34 -8.11 -0.48 -13.93
N LEU A 35 -8.45 -0.27 -12.65
CA LEU A 35 -9.08 -1.30 -11.80
C LEU A 35 -10.53 -1.58 -12.22
N ALA A 36 -11.24 -0.58 -12.74
CA ALA A 36 -12.60 -0.72 -13.24
C ALA A 36 -12.67 -1.35 -14.67
N ASP A 37 -11.56 -1.40 -15.40
CA ASP A 37 -11.56 -1.87 -16.79
C ASP A 37 -11.47 -3.39 -16.88
N ASN A 38 -12.62 -4.06 -16.96
CA ASN A 38 -12.74 -5.51 -17.07
C ASN A 38 -12.29 -6.09 -18.43
N ARG A 39 -11.71 -5.29 -19.32
CA ARG A 39 -11.03 -5.72 -20.55
C ARG A 39 -9.56 -6.03 -20.32
N ILE A 40 -9.01 -5.75 -19.12
CA ILE A 40 -7.68 -6.23 -18.73
C ILE A 40 -7.81 -7.71 -18.39
N ARG A 41 -7.36 -8.58 -19.28
CA ARG A 41 -7.56 -10.03 -19.22
C ARG A 41 -6.40 -10.79 -18.61
N ARG A 42 -5.20 -10.20 -18.65
CA ARG A 42 -3.99 -10.73 -18.02
C ARG A 42 -3.21 -9.60 -17.38
N LEU A 43 -2.70 -9.86 -16.21
CA LEU A 43 -1.79 -8.98 -15.48
C LEU A 43 -0.67 -9.82 -14.91
N LEU A 44 0.56 -9.56 -15.37
CA LEU A 44 1.77 -10.14 -14.79
C LEU A 44 2.45 -9.04 -13.98
N ASP A 45 2.65 -9.28 -12.69
CA ASP A 45 3.30 -8.34 -11.78
C ASP A 45 4.68 -8.87 -11.36
N PHE A 46 5.64 -7.97 -11.37
CA PHE A 46 7.00 -8.18 -10.90
C PHE A 46 7.30 -7.13 -9.82
N PRO A 47 7.06 -7.45 -8.53
CA PRO A 47 7.30 -6.54 -7.41
C PRO A 47 8.74 -6.04 -7.34
N ILE A 48 9.69 -6.89 -7.71
CA ILE A 48 11.10 -6.56 -7.82
C ILE A 48 11.40 -6.22 -9.28
N SER A 49 11.47 -4.95 -9.60
CA SER A 49 11.71 -4.50 -10.98
C SER A 49 13.03 -4.99 -11.57
N ALA A 50 14.02 -5.28 -10.73
CA ALA A 50 15.32 -5.82 -11.16
C ALA A 50 15.21 -7.21 -11.80
N ASP A 51 14.14 -7.97 -11.53
CA ASP A 51 13.88 -9.26 -12.17
C ASP A 51 13.57 -9.11 -13.68
N VAL A 52 13.12 -7.92 -14.10
CA VAL A 52 12.82 -7.58 -15.49
C VAL A 52 13.82 -6.58 -16.06
N PHE A 53 14.23 -5.60 -15.27
CA PHE A 53 15.16 -4.53 -15.65
C PHE A 53 16.32 -4.45 -14.64
N PRO A 54 17.39 -5.24 -14.80
CA PRO A 54 18.43 -5.40 -13.79
C PRO A 54 19.16 -4.10 -13.41
N GLN A 55 19.25 -3.13 -14.30
CA GLN A 55 20.07 -1.93 -14.07
C GLN A 55 19.27 -0.67 -13.67
N ASN A 56 18.05 -0.52 -14.18
CA ASN A 56 17.28 0.74 -14.04
C ASN A 56 15.79 0.52 -13.87
N GLY A 57 15.40 -0.48 -13.08
CA GLY A 57 13.99 -0.77 -12.82
C GLY A 57 13.30 0.33 -12.00
N PRO A 58 12.05 0.66 -12.30
CA PRO A 58 11.29 1.63 -11.53
C PRO A 58 11.02 1.13 -10.10
N LYS A 59 11.08 2.02 -9.12
CA LYS A 59 10.72 1.70 -7.74
C LYS A 59 9.27 1.25 -7.65
N GLY A 60 9.01 0.18 -6.90
CA GLY A 60 7.67 -0.39 -6.69
C GLY A 60 7.29 -1.49 -7.68
N GLY A 61 8.22 -1.88 -8.55
CA GLY A 61 8.01 -2.97 -9.50
C GLY A 61 7.45 -2.53 -10.85
N VAL A 62 7.27 -3.52 -11.72
CA VAL A 62 6.68 -3.35 -13.05
C VAL A 62 5.58 -4.38 -13.25
N CYS A 63 4.59 -4.04 -14.06
CA CYS A 63 3.59 -4.99 -14.51
C CYS A 63 3.46 -4.99 -16.03
N VAL A 64 3.09 -6.14 -16.57
CA VAL A 64 2.70 -6.32 -17.94
C VAL A 64 1.21 -6.62 -17.94
N PHE A 65 0.43 -5.92 -18.74
CA PHE A 65 -0.98 -6.26 -18.89
C PHE A 65 -1.35 -6.50 -20.34
N LEU A 66 -2.34 -7.36 -20.53
CA LEU A 66 -3.03 -7.57 -21.81
C LEU A 66 -4.46 -7.08 -21.66
N TRP A 67 -4.79 -6.08 -22.43
CA TRP A 67 -6.14 -5.56 -22.61
C TRP A 67 -6.72 -6.08 -23.92
N ASP A 68 -7.96 -6.58 -23.89
CA ASP A 68 -8.68 -7.11 -25.04
C ASP A 68 -10.01 -6.38 -25.17
N ARG A 69 -10.14 -5.60 -26.25
CA ARG A 69 -11.34 -4.78 -26.50
C ARG A 69 -12.62 -5.60 -26.51
N ASP A 70 -12.55 -6.79 -27.11
CA ASP A 70 -13.71 -7.60 -27.44
C ASP A 70 -14.06 -8.62 -26.33
N ASN A 71 -13.17 -8.82 -25.35
CA ASN A 71 -13.38 -9.74 -24.24
C ASN A 71 -13.41 -9.01 -22.90
N ARG A 72 -14.50 -9.22 -22.16
CA ARG A 72 -14.67 -8.69 -20.81
C ARG A 72 -14.74 -9.82 -19.78
N GLY A 73 -14.39 -9.53 -18.54
CA GLY A 73 -14.49 -10.47 -17.43
C GLY A 73 -13.34 -10.37 -16.46
N GLU A 74 -13.13 -11.40 -15.66
CA GLU A 74 -12.06 -11.48 -14.69
C GLU A 74 -10.67 -11.50 -15.33
N CYS A 75 -9.69 -11.06 -14.60
CA CYS A 75 -8.30 -11.00 -15.02
C CYS A 75 -7.51 -12.19 -14.46
N SER A 76 -6.73 -12.84 -15.31
CA SER A 76 -5.69 -13.76 -14.84
C SER A 76 -4.52 -12.94 -14.29
N VAL A 77 -4.40 -12.91 -12.97
CA VAL A 77 -3.36 -12.16 -12.24
C VAL A 77 -2.25 -13.10 -11.83
N THR A 78 -1.05 -12.87 -12.34
CA THR A 78 0.16 -13.61 -11.98
C THR A 78 1.14 -12.67 -11.28
N THR A 79 1.52 -13.00 -10.06
CA THR A 79 2.58 -12.30 -9.31
C THR A 79 3.84 -13.15 -9.31
N ASN A 80 4.96 -12.58 -9.78
CA ASN A 80 6.27 -13.22 -9.80
C ASN A 80 7.15 -12.55 -8.72
N PHE A 81 7.45 -13.29 -7.67
CA PHE A 81 8.19 -12.75 -6.54
C PHE A 81 9.20 -13.77 -5.99
N GLN A 82 10.46 -13.39 -5.88
CA GLN A 82 11.55 -14.20 -5.33
C GLN A 82 11.70 -15.58 -6.02
N GLY A 83 11.45 -15.65 -7.32
CA GLY A 83 11.57 -16.88 -8.12
C GLY A 83 10.32 -17.77 -8.09
N GLU A 84 9.30 -17.39 -7.34
CA GLU A 84 8.01 -18.07 -7.30
C GLU A 84 6.95 -17.29 -8.10
N SER A 85 5.96 -18.01 -8.63
CA SER A 85 4.84 -17.44 -9.37
C SER A 85 3.53 -17.93 -8.78
N SER A 86 2.64 -17.00 -8.49
CA SER A 86 1.28 -17.28 -8.02
C SER A 86 0.29 -16.70 -9.02
N THR A 87 -0.67 -17.51 -9.47
CA THR A 87 -1.69 -17.09 -10.45
C THR A 87 -3.08 -17.32 -9.91
N SER A 88 -3.95 -16.33 -10.07
CA SER A 88 -5.37 -16.40 -9.74
C SER A 88 -6.21 -15.68 -10.79
N THR A 89 -7.37 -16.21 -11.11
CA THR A 89 -8.37 -15.53 -11.97
C THR A 89 -9.37 -14.82 -11.08
N ARG A 90 -9.43 -13.50 -11.17
CA ARG A 90 -10.20 -12.67 -10.25
C ARG A 90 -10.42 -11.25 -10.81
N PRO A 91 -11.33 -10.46 -10.26
CA PRO A 91 -11.41 -9.04 -10.58
C PRO A 91 -10.09 -8.34 -10.18
N LEU A 92 -9.75 -7.25 -10.86
CA LEU A 92 -8.60 -6.42 -10.45
C LEU A 92 -8.91 -5.62 -9.18
N LEU A 93 -10.17 -5.28 -8.96
CA LEU A 93 -10.64 -4.63 -7.74
C LEU A 93 -11.57 -5.59 -7.01
N GLU A 94 -11.13 -6.06 -5.87
CA GLU A 94 -11.97 -6.86 -4.99
C GLU A 94 -13.08 -6.01 -4.37
N ALA A 95 -14.25 -6.62 -4.15
CA ALA A 95 -15.38 -5.93 -3.53
C ALA A 95 -14.97 -5.33 -2.18
N GLY A 96 -15.19 -4.03 -2.00
CA GLY A 96 -14.83 -3.29 -0.79
C GLY A 96 -13.37 -2.91 -0.63
N ALA A 97 -12.51 -3.26 -1.60
CA ALA A 97 -11.15 -2.75 -1.68
C ALA A 97 -11.11 -1.44 -2.48
N ASP A 98 -10.17 -0.57 -2.16
CA ASP A 98 -9.89 0.69 -2.86
C ASP A 98 -8.56 0.65 -3.63
N VAL A 99 -7.81 -0.42 -3.46
CA VAL A 99 -6.52 -0.65 -4.11
C VAL A 99 -6.41 -2.08 -4.63
N PHE A 100 -5.50 -2.29 -5.58
CA PHE A 100 -5.20 -3.63 -6.07
C PHE A 100 -4.48 -4.48 -5.01
N VAL A 101 -5.02 -5.66 -4.72
CA VAL A 101 -4.36 -6.63 -3.85
C VAL A 101 -3.29 -7.36 -4.66
N ARG A 102 -2.04 -7.04 -4.41
CA ARG A 102 -0.91 -7.47 -5.23
C ARG A 102 -0.62 -8.97 -5.15
N PHE A 103 -0.62 -9.52 -3.93
CA PHE A 103 -0.33 -10.93 -3.68
C PHE A 103 -1.63 -11.72 -3.56
N ASN A 104 -1.78 -12.76 -4.37
CA ASN A 104 -3.00 -13.58 -4.39
C ASN A 104 -3.28 -14.22 -3.02
N GLU A 105 -2.24 -14.61 -2.30
CA GLU A 105 -2.31 -15.18 -0.95
C GLU A 105 -2.85 -14.18 0.08
N GLY A 106 -2.62 -12.89 -0.16
CA GLY A 106 -3.12 -11.82 0.67
C GLY A 106 -4.65 -11.72 0.72
N LEU A 107 -5.35 -12.20 -0.30
CA LEU A 107 -6.81 -12.19 -0.34
C LEU A 107 -7.42 -12.98 0.82
N SER A 108 -6.93 -14.18 1.08
CA SER A 108 -7.42 -15.00 2.19
C SER A 108 -7.17 -14.36 3.56
N VAL A 109 -6.07 -13.62 3.70
CA VAL A 109 -5.76 -12.88 4.92
C VAL A 109 -6.73 -11.70 5.07
N LEU A 110 -6.95 -10.93 4.01
CA LEU A 110 -7.88 -9.80 4.03
C LEU A 110 -9.31 -10.25 4.31
N GLN A 111 -9.75 -11.36 3.71
CA GLN A 111 -11.06 -11.95 3.99
C GLN A 111 -11.22 -12.32 5.47
N ARG A 112 -10.20 -12.94 6.08
CA ARG A 112 -10.21 -13.25 7.52
C ARG A 112 -10.27 -12.01 8.40
N VAL A 113 -9.55 -10.95 8.03
CA VAL A 113 -9.58 -9.68 8.78
C VAL A 113 -10.95 -8.99 8.64
N ALA A 114 -11.58 -9.10 7.47
CA ALA A 114 -12.89 -8.52 7.22
C ALA A 114 -14.04 -9.33 7.83
N GLN A 115 -13.81 -10.60 8.22
CA GLN A 115 -14.84 -11.44 8.85
C GLN A 115 -15.42 -10.79 10.11
N VAL A 116 -16.76 -10.82 10.20
CA VAL A 116 -17.52 -10.43 11.39
C VAL A 116 -18.29 -11.67 11.84
N ASP A 117 -18.17 -12.04 13.11
CA ASP A 117 -18.89 -13.16 13.73
C ASP A 117 -18.71 -14.51 13.02
N GLY A 118 -17.57 -14.71 12.36
CA GLY A 118 -17.23 -15.97 11.69
C GLY A 118 -17.82 -16.17 10.30
N GLU A 119 -18.61 -15.22 9.81
CA GLU A 119 -19.12 -15.23 8.44
C GLU A 119 -18.07 -14.66 7.46
N THR A 120 -17.95 -15.27 6.29
CA THR A 120 -17.12 -14.74 5.21
C THR A 120 -17.85 -13.55 4.56
N PRO A 121 -17.31 -12.34 4.60
CA PRO A 121 -17.99 -11.20 4.04
C PRO A 121 -18.01 -11.24 2.51
N ASP A 122 -19.08 -10.75 1.92
CA ASP A 122 -19.16 -10.50 0.47
C ASP A 122 -18.24 -9.36 0.00
N SER A 123 -17.59 -8.69 0.93
CA SER A 123 -16.76 -7.50 0.69
C SER A 123 -15.58 -7.45 1.64
N LEU A 124 -14.44 -6.98 1.15
CA LEU A 124 -13.25 -6.68 1.97
C LEU A 124 -13.38 -5.37 2.77
N ALA A 125 -14.54 -4.73 2.76
CA ALA A 125 -14.80 -3.53 3.54
C ALA A 125 -14.75 -3.85 5.04
N ILE A 126 -13.77 -3.27 5.72
CA ILE A 126 -13.61 -3.39 7.17
C ILE A 126 -14.42 -2.29 7.83
N PRO A 127 -15.26 -2.59 8.85
CA PRO A 127 -15.96 -1.59 9.64
C PRO A 127 -15.01 -0.51 10.14
N GLU A 128 -15.47 0.75 10.16
CA GLU A 128 -14.61 1.91 10.42
C GLU A 128 -13.91 1.83 11.78
N ASP A 129 -14.61 1.35 12.80
CA ASP A 129 -14.10 1.16 14.16
C ASP A 129 -13.07 0.02 14.28
N ARG A 130 -13.02 -0.89 13.29
CA ARG A 130 -12.08 -2.02 13.21
C ARG A 130 -10.92 -1.78 12.24
N ARG A 131 -10.93 -0.68 11.52
CA ARG A 131 -9.85 -0.35 10.59
C ARG A 131 -8.57 -0.09 11.33
N PHE A 132 -7.47 -0.58 10.80
CA PHE A 132 -6.14 -0.37 11.38
C PHE A 132 -5.83 1.12 11.55
N GLU A 133 -6.27 1.96 10.66
CA GLU A 133 -6.10 3.42 10.72
C GLU A 133 -6.82 4.06 11.93
N ALA A 134 -7.88 3.44 12.46
CA ALA A 134 -8.50 3.88 13.71
C ALA A 134 -7.63 3.59 14.93
N LEU A 135 -6.74 2.60 14.83
CA LEU A 135 -5.83 2.16 15.88
C LEU A 135 -4.45 2.83 15.78
N VAL A 136 -4.15 3.47 14.67
CA VAL A 136 -2.83 4.07 14.38
C VAL A 136 -2.96 5.59 14.33
N SER A 137 -2.07 6.29 15.02
CA SER A 137 -2.06 7.74 14.90
C SER A 137 -1.65 8.15 13.49
N VAL A 138 -2.31 9.18 12.98
CA VAL A 138 -2.00 9.79 11.69
C VAL A 138 -0.55 10.26 11.60
N ARG A 139 -0.13 10.53 10.38
CA ARG A 139 1.16 11.17 10.08
C ARG A 139 1.39 12.38 10.97
N ARG A 140 2.55 12.51 11.60
CA ARG A 140 2.91 13.46 12.64
C ARG A 140 2.23 13.17 13.98
N PRO A 141 2.50 12.00 14.56
CA PRO A 141 1.96 11.67 15.88
C PRO A 141 2.37 12.75 16.89
N PHE A 142 1.47 13.06 17.79
CA PHE A 142 1.66 14.08 18.82
C PHE A 142 1.90 15.52 18.31
N GLY A 143 1.74 15.76 16.99
CA GLY A 143 1.91 17.06 16.37
C GLY A 143 3.36 17.39 15.98
N PHE A 144 4.29 16.46 16.15
CA PHE A 144 5.68 16.65 15.79
C PHE A 144 5.97 16.21 14.36
N ASP A 145 6.78 16.96 13.64
CA ASP A 145 7.31 16.58 12.35
C ASP A 145 8.71 15.95 12.47
N SER A 146 9.23 15.46 11.37
CA SER A 146 10.55 14.81 11.33
C SER A 146 11.74 15.72 11.63
N SER A 147 11.53 17.03 11.61
CA SER A 147 12.56 18.04 11.92
C SER A 147 12.60 18.40 13.41
N PHE A 148 11.52 18.14 14.13
CA PHE A 148 11.46 18.43 15.56
C PHE A 148 12.57 17.71 16.33
N ARG A 149 13.17 18.39 17.27
CA ARG A 149 14.18 17.84 18.19
C ARG A 149 13.84 18.21 19.62
N GLY A 150 13.70 17.18 20.44
CA GLY A 150 13.53 17.35 21.87
C GLY A 150 14.81 17.79 22.60
N ARG A 151 14.67 18.10 23.87
CA ARG A 151 15.79 18.46 24.74
C ARG A 151 16.65 17.23 25.06
N LYS A 152 17.95 17.42 25.19
CA LYS A 152 18.89 16.35 25.56
C LYS A 152 18.78 15.97 27.05
N GLN A 153 18.43 16.93 27.89
CA GLN A 153 18.29 16.71 29.33
C GLN A 153 16.84 16.87 29.78
N PRO A 154 16.33 15.99 30.68
CA PRO A 154 14.97 16.08 31.18
C PRO A 154 14.79 17.26 32.11
N ARG A 155 13.58 17.80 32.13
CA ARG A 155 13.07 18.69 33.17
C ARG A 155 11.93 17.99 33.92
N SER A 156 11.60 18.48 35.11
CA SER A 156 10.46 17.92 35.84
C SER A 156 9.18 17.98 35.00
N GLY A 157 8.49 16.84 34.87
CA GLY A 157 7.26 16.72 34.09
C GLY A 157 7.43 16.54 32.57
N ASP A 158 8.67 16.44 32.08
CA ASP A 158 8.90 16.14 30.66
C ASP A 158 8.52 14.70 30.33
N LEU A 159 8.11 14.53 29.07
CA LEU A 159 7.83 13.25 28.46
C LEU A 159 9.06 12.76 27.70
N LEU A 160 9.26 11.44 27.67
CA LEU A 160 10.27 10.81 26.82
C LEU A 160 9.81 10.84 25.37
N LEU A 161 10.62 11.38 24.50
CA LEU A 161 10.40 11.47 23.05
C LEU A 161 11.30 10.48 22.32
N LEU A 162 10.73 9.60 21.52
CA LEU A 162 11.47 8.81 20.54
C LEU A 162 11.57 9.59 19.22
N GLN A 163 12.78 9.88 18.78
CA GLN A 163 13.04 10.69 17.59
C GLN A 163 14.14 10.05 16.72
N LYS A 164 14.30 10.53 15.49
CA LYS A 164 15.42 10.11 14.63
C LYS A 164 16.75 10.42 15.35
N GLY A 165 17.54 9.38 15.55
CA GLY A 165 18.84 9.46 16.22
C GLY A 165 18.79 9.20 17.73
N GLY A 166 17.65 8.71 18.26
CA GLY A 166 17.56 8.24 19.65
C GLY A 166 16.45 8.88 20.47
N THR A 167 16.69 9.02 21.75
CA THR A 167 15.72 9.55 22.72
C THR A 167 16.03 11.01 23.07
N ALA A 168 14.98 11.74 23.41
CA ALA A 168 15.03 13.12 23.88
C ALA A 168 13.88 13.38 24.87
N PHE A 169 13.70 14.60 25.28
CA PHE A 169 12.66 15.00 26.22
C PHE A 169 11.87 16.19 25.68
N VAL A 170 10.57 16.22 25.97
CA VAL A 170 9.65 17.25 25.49
C VAL A 170 8.66 17.60 26.60
N ALA A 171 8.32 18.86 26.76
CA ALA A 171 7.31 19.25 27.71
C ALA A 171 5.91 18.82 27.26
N ARG A 172 5.07 18.39 28.18
CA ARG A 172 3.70 17.92 27.87
C ARG A 172 2.88 18.98 27.12
N ASN A 173 3.08 20.27 27.39
CA ASN A 173 2.39 21.36 26.69
C ASN A 173 2.87 21.63 25.26
N GLU A 174 3.97 20.99 24.84
CA GLU A 174 4.43 21.04 23.45
C GLU A 174 3.73 19.98 22.58
N VAL A 175 3.06 19.00 23.21
CA VAL A 175 2.25 17.98 22.51
C VAL A 175 0.96 18.62 22.02
N ARG A 176 0.77 18.67 20.69
CA ARG A 176 -0.35 19.38 20.06
C ARG A 176 -1.46 18.45 19.51
N ALA A 177 -1.21 17.16 19.45
CA ALA A 177 -2.15 16.16 18.95
C ALA A 177 -2.02 14.86 19.76
N GLY A 178 -3.07 14.04 19.79
CA GLY A 178 -3.03 12.72 20.42
C GLY A 178 -2.75 12.75 21.94
N LEU A 179 -3.16 13.80 22.63
CA LEU A 179 -2.93 13.97 24.09
C LEU A 179 -3.45 12.78 24.90
N THR A 180 -4.57 12.19 24.48
CA THR A 180 -5.17 11.01 25.12
C THR A 180 -4.29 9.77 25.02
N LEU A 181 -3.43 9.72 24.00
CA LEU A 181 -2.51 8.61 23.76
C LEU A 181 -1.20 8.75 24.54
N VAL A 182 -0.91 9.93 25.13
CA VAL A 182 0.37 10.17 25.81
C VAL A 182 0.58 9.18 26.95
N ASP A 183 -0.43 8.96 27.78
CA ASP A 183 -0.35 8.09 28.95
C ASP A 183 -0.91 6.66 28.68
N SER A 184 -1.36 6.39 27.45
CA SER A 184 -1.90 5.09 27.08
C SER A 184 -0.79 4.13 26.64
N TRP A 185 -1.03 2.84 26.79
CA TRP A 185 -0.20 1.81 26.16
C TRP A 185 -0.22 1.98 24.65
N LYS A 186 0.95 1.95 24.04
CA LYS A 186 1.12 2.14 22.59
C LYS A 186 2.31 1.38 22.06
N ILE A 187 2.23 0.98 20.81
CA ILE A 187 3.33 0.38 20.05
C ILE A 187 3.86 1.42 19.08
N PHE A 188 5.16 1.68 19.11
CA PHE A 188 5.81 2.54 18.14
C PHE A 188 6.19 1.72 16.91
N VAL A 189 5.68 2.11 15.75
CA VAL A 189 6.00 1.50 14.47
C VAL A 189 6.80 2.50 13.66
N GLY A 190 7.94 2.07 13.13
CA GLY A 190 8.72 2.90 12.22
C GLY A 190 7.91 3.22 10.96
N PHE A 191 8.06 4.43 10.44
CA PHE A 191 7.45 4.78 9.16
C PHE A 191 8.10 3.95 8.05
N ALA A 192 7.34 3.03 7.47
CA ALA A 192 7.80 2.23 6.35
C ALA A 192 7.90 3.13 5.10
N ALA A 193 9.09 3.32 4.60
CA ALA A 193 9.31 3.87 3.27
C ALA A 193 9.48 2.71 2.28
N PRO A 194 9.04 2.85 1.02
CA PRO A 194 9.35 1.87 -0.01
C PRO A 194 10.88 1.69 -0.05
N GLY A 195 11.33 0.46 0.18
CA GLY A 195 12.73 0.11 0.10
C GLY A 195 13.28 0.39 -1.30
N THR A 196 14.58 0.57 -1.40
CA THR A 196 15.28 0.72 -2.68
C THR A 196 15.39 -0.59 -3.46
N GLY A 197 14.86 -1.69 -2.93
CA GLY A 197 14.97 -3.03 -3.54
C GLY A 197 16.26 -3.77 -3.18
N ASP A 198 17.14 -3.17 -2.40
CA ASP A 198 18.29 -3.87 -1.84
C ASP A 198 17.84 -4.82 -0.75
N ARG A 199 18.32 -6.07 -0.82
CA ARG A 199 17.96 -7.20 0.06
C ARG A 199 18.37 -7.01 1.52
N ASP A 200 19.09 -5.96 1.83
CA ASP A 200 19.66 -5.71 3.14
C ASP A 200 19.02 -4.48 3.78
N THR A 201 18.02 -4.69 4.56
CA THR A 201 17.72 -3.90 5.77
C THR A 201 16.27 -4.10 6.19
N TYR A 202 16.05 -5.14 6.93
CA TYR A 202 15.02 -5.19 7.96
C TYR A 202 15.67 -5.64 9.27
#